data_084f3b8790fec73c3844929c54415863
#
_entry.id   084f3b8790fec73c3844929c54415863
#
_cell.length_a   1.000
_cell.length_b   1.000
_cell.length_c   1.000
_cell.angle_alpha   90.00
_cell.angle_beta   90.00
_cell.angle_gamma   90.00
#
_symmetry.space_group_name_H-M   'P 1'
#
loop_
_entity.id
_entity.type
_entity.pdbx_description
1 polymer ?
#
loop_
_entity_poly.entity_id
_entity_poly.type
_entity_poly.pdbx_seq_one_letter_code
_entity_poly.pdbx_strand_id
1 'polypeptide(L)'
;MTHAEAKQGRILQILRMSTEDGPGIRTSLFFKGCPLGCLWCHNPESISPKPQIQWLKTSCIGCGLCVETCPEKALEKTPDGIVINRLVCTGCGLCTEECPTTAMELLGRKWSVPDLVRELVKDRVYFDESGGGVTLSGGEAALQHEFCLPLLKELRAKGISTALDTCGQAPQKTLAALLPYVDVLLYDLKEIDPEKHKRFTGADNAKILENAVFAARFKKTHPYPKTLWIRTPVIPGATDTPENIAGIGRFIREHLEGAVDRWELCAFNHLCRDKYKRLGLNWAFAGAQPVEKSLMESLAKVAKGAAPETNVCWSGATRLAKSAESKEPAEKPNKRQPACAG
;
A
#
# COMPACT_ATOMS: atom_id res chain seq x y z
N MET A 1 -26.14 29.92 -12.84
CA MET A 1 -25.80 28.66 -12.15
C MET A 1 -24.28 28.59 -12.11
N THR A 2 -23.68 28.94 -10.99
CA THR A 2 -22.21 28.85 -10.78
C THR A 2 -21.84 27.37 -10.79
N HIS A 3 -21.09 26.93 -11.80
CA HIS A 3 -20.44 25.62 -11.81
C HIS A 3 -19.51 25.60 -10.60
N ALA A 4 -19.95 24.99 -9.50
CA ALA A 4 -19.02 24.61 -8.44
C ALA A 4 -17.95 23.74 -9.12
N GLU A 5 -16.70 24.17 -9.09
CA GLU A 5 -15.59 23.40 -9.65
C GLU A 5 -15.67 21.99 -9.09
N ALA A 6 -15.89 21.01 -9.98
CA ALA A 6 -16.01 19.63 -9.59
C ALA A 6 -14.72 19.21 -8.86
N LYS A 7 -14.84 18.85 -7.59
CA LYS A 7 -13.69 18.44 -6.77
C LYS A 7 -12.93 17.33 -7.48
N GLN A 8 -11.63 17.51 -7.65
CA GLN A 8 -10.75 16.55 -8.32
C GLN A 8 -9.96 15.74 -7.27
N GLY A 9 -9.89 14.45 -7.48
CA GLY A 9 -9.04 13.56 -6.71
C GLY A 9 -7.65 13.42 -7.33
N ARG A 10 -6.63 13.33 -6.48
CA ARG A 10 -5.25 13.07 -6.92
C ARG A 10 -4.94 11.59 -6.77
N ILE A 11 -4.94 10.90 -7.90
CA ILE A 11 -4.72 9.46 -7.99
C ILE A 11 -3.29 9.19 -8.42
N LEU A 12 -2.59 8.37 -7.65
CA LEU A 12 -1.25 7.89 -7.95
C LEU A 12 -1.28 6.85 -9.06
N GLN A 13 -2.14 5.85 -8.90
CA GLN A 13 -2.23 4.69 -9.79
C GLN A 13 -3.62 4.07 -9.76
N ILE A 14 -4.03 3.50 -10.89
CA ILE A 14 -5.17 2.59 -11.00
C ILE A 14 -4.58 1.20 -11.24
N LEU A 15 -4.62 0.34 -10.24
CA LEU A 15 -4.14 -1.04 -10.31
C LEU A 15 -5.30 -1.97 -10.57
N ARG A 16 -5.33 -2.57 -11.77
CA ARG A 16 -6.38 -3.50 -12.17
C ARG A 16 -6.04 -4.93 -11.75
N MET A 17 -7.06 -5.77 -11.65
CA MET A 17 -6.94 -7.22 -11.40
C MET A 17 -6.22 -7.56 -10.08
N SER A 18 -6.36 -6.71 -9.06
CA SER A 18 -5.83 -7.00 -7.72
C SER A 18 -6.68 -8.09 -7.04
N THR A 19 -6.00 -9.06 -6.41
CA THR A 19 -6.59 -10.09 -5.55
C THR A 19 -6.25 -9.90 -4.07
N GLU A 20 -5.46 -8.87 -3.76
CA GLU A 20 -4.92 -8.61 -2.42
C GLU A 20 -5.65 -7.48 -1.67
N ASP A 21 -6.55 -6.77 -2.37
CA ASP A 21 -7.17 -5.55 -1.84
C ASP A 21 -8.66 -5.74 -1.50
N GLY A 22 -9.02 -6.93 -1.00
CA GLY A 22 -10.37 -7.31 -0.61
C GLY A 22 -10.89 -8.54 -1.36
N PRO A 23 -12.17 -8.93 -1.16
CA PRO A 23 -12.74 -10.11 -1.78
C PRO A 23 -12.93 -9.94 -3.30
N GLY A 24 -12.73 -11.02 -4.05
CA GLY A 24 -12.85 -11.04 -5.50
C GLY A 24 -11.74 -10.31 -6.25
N ILE A 25 -11.91 -10.13 -7.55
CA ILE A 25 -10.98 -9.34 -8.38
C ILE A 25 -11.36 -7.87 -8.28
N ARG A 26 -10.39 -7.02 -7.91
CA ARG A 26 -10.65 -5.61 -7.66
C ARG A 26 -9.78 -4.69 -8.52
N THR A 27 -10.28 -3.49 -8.76
CA THR A 27 -9.48 -2.39 -9.26
C THR A 27 -9.18 -1.45 -8.10
N SER A 28 -7.90 -1.37 -7.72
CA SER A 28 -7.44 -0.56 -6.59
C SER A 28 -7.00 0.83 -7.05
N LEU A 29 -7.59 1.84 -6.44
CA LEU A 29 -7.23 3.23 -6.63
C LEU A 29 -6.25 3.66 -5.56
N PHE A 30 -5.02 3.94 -5.95
CA PHE A 30 -4.00 4.44 -5.03
C PHE A 30 -4.05 5.97 -4.99
N PHE A 31 -4.44 6.52 -3.85
CA PHE A 31 -4.50 7.97 -3.62
C PHE A 31 -3.14 8.53 -3.21
N LYS A 32 -2.91 9.82 -3.47
CA LYS A 32 -1.76 10.55 -2.94
C LYS A 32 -2.13 11.28 -1.66
N GLY A 33 -1.15 11.34 -0.75
CA GLY A 33 -1.25 11.87 0.59
C GLY A 33 -1.45 10.75 1.62
N CYS A 34 -0.57 10.69 2.61
CA CYS A 34 -0.71 9.82 3.76
C CYS A 34 -0.31 10.58 5.02
N PRO A 35 -1.05 10.47 6.14
CA PRO A 35 -0.69 11.10 7.40
C PRO A 35 0.41 10.33 8.14
N LEU A 36 0.74 9.10 7.67
CA LEU A 36 1.78 8.25 8.20
C LEU A 36 3.01 8.23 7.28
N GLY A 37 4.18 8.05 7.87
CA GLY A 37 5.46 7.84 7.20
C GLY A 37 6.07 6.49 7.54
N CYS A 38 5.31 5.40 7.37
CA CYS A 38 5.75 4.04 7.72
C CYS A 38 7.10 3.71 7.09
N LEU A 39 8.08 3.28 7.89
CA LEU A 39 9.43 2.97 7.44
C LEU A 39 9.49 1.83 6.40
N TRP A 40 8.48 0.97 6.39
CA TRP A 40 8.29 -0.14 5.44
C TRP A 40 7.32 0.17 4.30
N CYS A 41 6.92 1.43 4.08
CA CYS A 41 5.87 1.77 3.13
C CYS A 41 6.12 1.16 1.75
N HIS A 42 5.14 0.42 1.20
CA HIS A 42 5.23 -0.15 -0.14
C HIS A 42 4.88 0.83 -1.26
N ASN A 43 4.29 1.98 -0.89
CA ASN A 43 3.91 3.03 -1.82
C ASN A 43 4.49 4.39 -1.37
N PRO A 44 5.84 4.54 -1.26
CA PRO A 44 6.46 5.77 -0.78
C PRO A 44 6.08 6.98 -1.63
N GLU A 45 5.77 6.77 -2.91
CA GLU A 45 5.27 7.77 -3.85
C GLU A 45 3.89 8.31 -3.46
N SER A 46 3.14 7.60 -2.62
CA SER A 46 1.82 8.05 -2.14
C SER A 46 1.89 8.96 -0.91
N ILE A 47 3.00 8.98 -0.18
CA ILE A 47 3.12 9.72 1.10
C ILE A 47 2.90 11.22 0.86
N SER A 48 3.61 11.81 -0.09
CA SER A 48 3.44 13.22 -0.43
C SER A 48 2.10 13.47 -1.10
N PRO A 49 1.31 14.47 -0.67
CA PRO A 49 0.07 14.84 -1.36
C PRO A 49 0.31 15.61 -2.67
N LYS A 50 1.54 16.10 -2.90
CA LYS A 50 1.92 16.86 -4.10
C LYS A 50 2.18 15.92 -5.28
N PRO A 51 1.98 16.37 -6.54
CA PRO A 51 2.43 15.61 -7.70
C PRO A 51 3.95 15.48 -7.70
N GLN A 52 4.45 14.40 -8.27
CA GLN A 52 5.89 14.13 -8.37
C GLN A 52 6.18 13.54 -9.73
N ILE A 53 7.40 13.74 -10.21
CA ILE A 53 7.89 13.11 -11.44
C ILE A 53 8.77 11.93 -11.05
N GLN A 54 8.64 10.82 -11.79
CA GLN A 54 9.61 9.75 -11.76
C GLN A 54 10.17 9.49 -13.15
N TRP A 55 11.39 8.93 -13.19
CA TRP A 55 12.06 8.52 -14.41
C TRP A 55 12.27 7.01 -14.42
N LEU A 56 11.92 6.38 -15.54
CA LEU A 56 12.08 4.95 -15.79
C LEU A 56 13.27 4.74 -16.75
N LYS A 57 14.39 4.27 -16.21
CA LYS A 57 15.63 4.03 -16.95
C LYS A 57 15.43 3.07 -18.13
N THR A 58 14.62 2.03 -17.92
CA THR A 58 14.39 0.98 -18.91
C THR A 58 13.64 1.45 -20.16
N SER A 59 12.86 2.52 -20.05
CA SER A 59 12.08 3.10 -21.15
C SER A 59 12.76 4.32 -21.79
N CYS A 60 13.86 4.83 -21.19
CA CYS A 60 14.49 6.06 -21.62
C CYS A 60 15.46 5.83 -22.80
N ILE A 61 15.26 6.59 -23.89
CA ILE A 61 16.14 6.59 -25.08
C ILE A 61 17.22 7.68 -25.04
N GLY A 62 17.29 8.48 -23.98
CA GLY A 62 18.32 9.52 -23.80
C GLY A 62 18.18 10.74 -24.71
N CYS A 63 17.01 11.04 -25.26
CA CYS A 63 16.81 12.16 -26.19
C CYS A 63 17.06 13.55 -25.58
N GLY A 64 16.78 13.75 -24.28
CA GLY A 64 17.00 15.03 -23.59
C GLY A 64 15.81 15.99 -23.60
N LEU A 65 14.74 15.73 -24.35
CA LEU A 65 13.57 16.61 -24.47
C LEU A 65 12.98 17.02 -23.13
N CYS A 66 12.93 16.09 -22.16
CA CYS A 66 12.44 16.38 -20.82
C CYS A 66 13.27 17.44 -20.08
N VAL A 67 14.58 17.52 -20.35
CA VAL A 67 15.48 18.53 -19.74
C VAL A 67 15.22 19.88 -20.38
N GLU A 68 15.12 19.94 -21.72
CA GLU A 68 14.90 21.18 -22.47
C GLU A 68 13.56 21.83 -22.13
N THR A 69 12.51 21.01 -21.97
CA THR A 69 11.13 21.49 -21.71
C THR A 69 10.88 21.88 -20.24
N CYS A 70 11.83 21.61 -19.32
CA CYS A 70 11.60 21.84 -17.90
C CYS A 70 11.70 23.35 -17.53
N PRO A 71 10.59 24.04 -17.16
CA PRO A 71 10.64 25.46 -16.85
C PRO A 71 11.43 25.77 -15.59
N GLU A 72 11.44 24.83 -14.63
CA GLU A 72 12.15 24.97 -13.36
C GLU A 72 13.63 24.53 -13.46
N LYS A 73 14.09 24.06 -14.62
CA LYS A 73 15.44 23.48 -14.82
C LYS A 73 15.76 22.42 -13.74
N ALA A 74 14.74 21.65 -13.37
CA ALA A 74 14.82 20.63 -12.33
C ALA A 74 15.37 19.29 -12.82
N LEU A 75 15.68 19.15 -14.12
CA LEU A 75 16.13 17.91 -14.74
C LEU A 75 17.53 18.10 -15.32
N GLU A 76 18.38 17.11 -15.10
CA GLU A 76 19.74 17.05 -15.63
C GLU A 76 19.97 15.71 -16.33
N LYS A 77 20.61 15.76 -17.51
CA LYS A 77 21.05 14.57 -18.22
C LYS A 77 22.48 14.24 -17.82
N THR A 78 22.69 13.07 -17.26
CA THR A 78 24.01 12.55 -16.86
C THR A 78 24.34 11.27 -17.63
N PRO A 79 25.57 10.74 -17.56
CA PRO A 79 25.92 9.44 -18.15
C PRO A 79 25.03 8.28 -17.63
N ASP A 80 24.54 8.38 -16.40
CA ASP A 80 23.69 7.36 -15.75
C ASP A 80 22.19 7.52 -16.06
N GLY A 81 21.79 8.62 -16.70
CA GLY A 81 20.42 8.92 -17.09
C GLY A 81 19.94 10.29 -16.64
N ILE A 82 18.65 10.40 -16.32
CA ILE A 82 18.03 11.67 -15.89
C ILE A 82 18.00 11.78 -14.37
N VAL A 83 18.58 12.84 -13.86
CA VAL A 83 18.53 13.20 -12.44
C VAL A 83 17.45 14.27 -12.26
N ILE A 84 16.64 14.12 -11.21
CA ILE A 84 15.54 15.02 -10.87
C ILE A 84 15.90 15.76 -9.58
N ASN A 85 16.09 17.06 -9.65
CA ASN A 85 16.22 17.91 -8.47
C ASN A 85 14.83 18.12 -7.84
N ARG A 86 14.55 17.37 -6.78
CA ARG A 86 13.24 17.36 -6.13
C ARG A 86 12.96 18.58 -5.28
N LEU A 87 13.98 19.41 -4.99
CA LEU A 87 13.80 20.65 -4.24
C LEU A 87 13.16 21.75 -5.09
N VAL A 88 13.41 21.75 -6.40
CA VAL A 88 12.87 22.74 -7.32
C VAL A 88 11.78 22.20 -8.25
N CYS A 89 11.68 20.88 -8.40
CA CYS A 89 10.67 20.26 -9.24
C CYS A 89 9.25 20.48 -8.66
N THR A 90 8.41 21.19 -9.39
CA THR A 90 7.01 21.46 -9.01
C THR A 90 6.05 20.32 -9.33
N GLY A 91 6.49 19.33 -10.14
CA GLY A 91 5.63 18.23 -10.61
C GLY A 91 4.58 18.69 -11.60
N CYS A 92 4.88 19.72 -12.41
CA CYS A 92 3.96 20.30 -13.41
C CYS A 92 3.53 19.29 -14.50
N GLY A 93 4.39 18.32 -14.84
CA GLY A 93 4.07 17.27 -15.80
C GLY A 93 4.56 17.53 -17.23
N LEU A 94 5.01 18.73 -17.60
CA LEU A 94 5.42 19.07 -18.97
C LEU A 94 6.47 18.08 -19.55
N CYS A 95 7.44 17.70 -18.74
CA CYS A 95 8.44 16.70 -19.15
C CYS A 95 7.84 15.31 -19.45
N THR A 96 6.64 15.00 -18.95
CA THR A 96 5.96 13.74 -19.23
C THR A 96 5.16 13.80 -20.53
N GLU A 97 4.69 14.98 -20.91
CA GLU A 97 3.97 15.21 -22.16
C GLU A 97 4.92 15.14 -23.35
N GLU A 98 6.13 15.68 -23.19
CA GLU A 98 7.17 15.68 -24.22
C GLU A 98 7.98 14.37 -24.32
N CYS A 99 7.76 13.43 -23.41
CA CYS A 99 8.53 12.17 -23.40
C CYS A 99 7.95 11.15 -24.39
N PRO A 100 8.62 10.89 -25.54
CA PRO A 100 8.07 10.02 -26.59
C PRO A 100 7.95 8.55 -26.18
N THR A 101 8.69 8.13 -25.16
CA THR A 101 8.74 6.74 -24.69
C THR A 101 8.03 6.53 -23.35
N THR A 102 7.37 7.56 -22.84
CA THR A 102 6.74 7.54 -21.51
C THR A 102 7.70 7.20 -20.36
N ALA A 103 9.01 7.39 -20.57
CA ALA A 103 10.02 7.18 -19.52
C ALA A 103 9.92 8.20 -18.38
N MET A 104 9.35 9.38 -18.64
CA MET A 104 8.98 10.35 -17.61
C MET A 104 7.52 10.15 -17.25
N GLU A 105 7.23 9.93 -15.98
CA GLU A 105 5.87 9.70 -15.49
C GLU A 105 5.47 10.71 -14.42
N LEU A 106 4.22 11.20 -14.49
CA LEU A 106 3.61 12.02 -13.47
C LEU A 106 2.89 11.14 -12.45
N LEU A 107 3.39 11.16 -11.23
CA LEU A 107 2.79 10.50 -10.07
C LEU A 107 1.76 11.42 -9.41
N GLY A 108 0.50 11.03 -9.43
CA GLY A 108 -0.58 11.80 -8.84
C GLY A 108 -1.31 12.71 -9.82
N ARG A 109 -1.86 12.12 -10.89
CA ARG A 109 -2.76 12.79 -11.83
C ARG A 109 -4.07 13.18 -11.16
N LYS A 110 -4.62 14.32 -11.59
CA LYS A 110 -5.95 14.74 -11.16
C LYS A 110 -7.03 14.04 -11.99
N TRP A 111 -8.08 13.61 -11.29
CA TRP A 111 -9.25 12.98 -11.91
C TRP A 111 -10.54 13.64 -11.45
N SER A 112 -11.48 13.83 -12.35
CA SER A 112 -12.87 14.10 -11.98
C SER A 112 -13.59 12.80 -11.61
N VAL A 113 -14.65 12.86 -10.81
CA VAL A 113 -15.45 11.68 -10.46
C VAL A 113 -16.05 11.03 -11.72
N PRO A 114 -16.68 11.78 -12.66
CA PRO A 114 -17.24 11.18 -13.87
C PRO A 114 -16.20 10.46 -14.74
N ASP A 115 -15.00 11.05 -14.92
CA ASP A 115 -13.96 10.45 -15.74
C ASP A 115 -13.44 9.15 -15.11
N LEU A 116 -13.20 9.19 -13.78
CA LEU A 116 -12.72 8.03 -13.06
C LEU A 116 -13.76 6.89 -13.05
N VAL A 117 -15.03 7.20 -12.86
CA VAL A 117 -16.11 6.20 -12.93
C VAL A 117 -16.19 5.57 -14.32
N ARG A 118 -16.07 6.36 -15.40
CA ARG A 118 -16.03 5.80 -16.77
C ARG A 118 -14.88 4.84 -16.96
N GLU A 119 -13.73 5.13 -16.36
CA GLU A 119 -12.55 4.28 -16.43
C GLU A 119 -12.74 2.97 -15.67
N LEU A 120 -13.31 3.03 -14.47
CA LEU A 120 -13.52 1.89 -13.57
C LEU A 120 -14.60 0.92 -14.06
N VAL A 121 -15.65 1.43 -14.68
CA VAL A 121 -16.75 0.61 -15.24
C VAL A 121 -16.26 -0.35 -16.34
N LYS A 122 -15.12 -0.06 -16.98
CA LYS A 122 -14.52 -0.96 -17.99
C LYS A 122 -14.18 -2.34 -17.41
N ASP A 123 -13.97 -2.44 -16.10
CA ASP A 123 -13.58 -3.67 -15.42
C ASP A 123 -14.78 -4.45 -14.85
N ARG A 124 -16.02 -3.99 -15.14
CA ARG A 124 -17.25 -4.51 -14.55
C ARG A 124 -17.42 -6.03 -14.69
N VAL A 125 -17.08 -6.59 -15.85
CA VAL A 125 -17.19 -8.04 -16.09
C VAL A 125 -16.41 -8.83 -15.03
N TYR A 126 -15.20 -8.38 -14.67
CA TYR A 126 -14.40 -9.05 -13.65
C TYR A 126 -14.98 -8.89 -12.25
N PHE A 127 -15.63 -7.76 -11.97
CA PHE A 127 -16.28 -7.52 -10.69
C PHE A 127 -17.51 -8.42 -10.51
N ASP A 128 -18.36 -8.49 -11.54
CA ASP A 128 -19.60 -9.26 -11.52
C ASP A 128 -19.30 -10.77 -11.38
N GLU A 129 -18.30 -11.29 -12.11
CA GLU A 129 -17.93 -12.71 -12.08
C GLU A 129 -17.24 -13.15 -10.78
N SER A 130 -16.48 -12.27 -10.16
CA SER A 130 -15.68 -12.64 -8.97
C SER A 130 -16.28 -12.18 -7.63
N GLY A 131 -17.36 -11.41 -7.65
CA GLY A 131 -17.84 -10.69 -6.45
C GLY A 131 -16.90 -9.58 -5.99
N GLY A 132 -16.02 -9.10 -6.87
CA GLY A 132 -15.06 -8.06 -6.63
C GLY A 132 -15.63 -6.64 -6.78
N GLY A 133 -14.78 -5.66 -7.08
CA GLY A 133 -15.21 -4.27 -7.23
C GLY A 133 -14.05 -3.27 -7.20
N VAL A 134 -14.29 -2.09 -6.65
CA VAL A 134 -13.30 -1.02 -6.53
C VAL A 134 -12.84 -0.86 -5.09
N THR A 135 -11.52 -0.75 -4.89
CA THR A 135 -10.91 -0.45 -3.59
C THR A 135 -10.25 0.91 -3.61
N LEU A 136 -10.59 1.76 -2.67
CA LEU A 136 -9.92 3.03 -2.40
C LEU A 136 -8.80 2.77 -1.41
N SER A 137 -7.54 2.94 -1.82
CA SER A 137 -6.32 2.61 -1.08
C SER A 137 -5.20 3.63 -1.35
N GLY A 138 -3.93 3.24 -1.25
CA GLY A 138 -2.76 4.02 -1.68
C GLY A 138 -2.00 4.64 -0.53
N GLY A 139 -2.08 5.98 -0.36
CA GLY A 139 -1.70 6.68 0.85
C GLY A 139 -2.79 6.51 1.91
N GLU A 140 -3.60 7.54 2.08
CA GLU A 140 -4.83 7.47 2.89
C GLU A 140 -5.97 8.13 2.12
N ALA A 141 -6.87 7.31 1.58
CA ALA A 141 -8.00 7.80 0.76
C ALA A 141 -8.91 8.75 1.55
N ALA A 142 -9.06 8.55 2.86
CA ALA A 142 -9.87 9.39 3.73
C ALA A 142 -9.39 10.85 3.79
N LEU A 143 -8.12 11.15 3.46
CA LEU A 143 -7.64 12.53 3.34
C LEU A 143 -8.29 13.29 2.18
N GLN A 144 -8.76 12.58 1.16
CA GLN A 144 -9.46 13.15 0.02
C GLN A 144 -10.96 12.83 0.07
N HIS A 145 -11.56 12.81 1.27
CA HIS A 145 -12.94 12.38 1.50
C HIS A 145 -13.97 13.15 0.69
N GLU A 146 -13.72 14.43 0.41
CA GLU A 146 -14.61 15.26 -0.41
C GLU A 146 -14.70 14.79 -1.87
N PHE A 147 -13.68 14.11 -2.36
CA PHE A 147 -13.66 13.43 -3.65
C PHE A 147 -14.12 11.96 -3.51
N CYS A 148 -13.69 11.27 -2.47
CA CYS A 148 -14.02 9.85 -2.27
C CYS A 148 -15.53 9.64 -2.05
N LEU A 149 -16.20 10.55 -1.32
CA LEU A 149 -17.63 10.40 -1.03
C LEU A 149 -18.51 10.38 -2.28
N PRO A 150 -18.45 11.36 -3.19
CA PRO A 150 -19.21 11.29 -4.45
C PRO A 150 -18.76 10.11 -5.33
N LEU A 151 -17.48 9.74 -5.34
CA LEU A 151 -17.01 8.56 -6.09
C LEU A 151 -17.67 7.29 -5.58
N LEU A 152 -17.68 7.04 -4.27
CA LEU A 152 -18.31 5.87 -3.65
C LEU A 152 -19.80 5.82 -3.95
N LYS A 153 -20.50 6.97 -3.88
CA LYS A 153 -21.93 7.07 -4.22
C LYS A 153 -22.20 6.66 -5.66
N GLU A 154 -21.42 7.16 -6.61
CA GLU A 154 -21.57 6.85 -8.04
C GLU A 154 -21.28 5.37 -8.34
N LEU A 155 -20.22 4.81 -7.78
CA LEU A 155 -19.88 3.38 -7.94
C LEU A 155 -21.01 2.50 -7.42
N ARG A 156 -21.52 2.83 -6.24
CA ARG A 156 -22.63 2.11 -5.62
C ARG A 156 -23.94 2.24 -6.40
N ALA A 157 -24.26 3.42 -6.93
CA ALA A 157 -25.43 3.65 -7.79
C ALA A 157 -25.38 2.78 -9.07
N LYS A 158 -24.17 2.41 -9.50
CA LYS A 158 -23.92 1.47 -10.60
C LYS A 158 -23.87 0.00 -10.19
N GLY A 159 -24.10 -0.32 -8.92
CA GLY A 159 -24.05 -1.69 -8.38
C GLY A 159 -22.65 -2.27 -8.26
N ILE A 160 -21.59 -1.43 -8.28
CA ILE A 160 -20.20 -1.85 -8.11
C ILE A 160 -19.89 -1.92 -6.62
N SER A 161 -19.39 -3.07 -6.15
CA SER A 161 -18.94 -3.25 -4.78
C SER A 161 -17.74 -2.33 -4.48
N THR A 162 -17.77 -1.69 -3.31
CA THR A 162 -16.75 -0.73 -2.88
C THR A 162 -16.01 -1.21 -1.66
N ALA A 163 -14.70 -0.97 -1.62
CA ALA A 163 -13.89 -1.17 -0.44
C ALA A 163 -13.11 0.10 -0.08
N LEU A 164 -12.89 0.29 1.20
CA LEU A 164 -11.99 1.32 1.74
C LEU A 164 -10.87 0.62 2.50
N ASP A 165 -9.64 0.83 2.05
CA ASP A 165 -8.40 0.41 2.71
C ASP A 165 -7.82 1.64 3.42
N THR A 166 -7.77 1.62 4.75
CA THR A 166 -7.42 2.77 5.56
C THR A 166 -6.53 2.42 6.75
N CYS A 167 -5.59 3.31 7.04
CA CYS A 167 -4.81 3.24 8.27
C CYS A 167 -5.58 3.80 9.50
N GLY A 168 -6.78 4.32 9.32
CA GLY A 168 -7.59 4.87 10.39
C GLY A 168 -7.13 6.23 10.95
N GLN A 169 -6.04 6.80 10.48
CA GLN A 169 -5.52 8.10 10.94
C GLN A 169 -6.24 9.26 10.24
N ALA A 170 -7.54 9.36 10.45
CA ALA A 170 -8.41 10.37 9.87
C ALA A 170 -9.38 10.93 10.93
N PRO A 171 -9.98 12.12 10.70
CA PRO A 171 -11.07 12.58 11.57
C PRO A 171 -12.24 11.59 11.56
N GLN A 172 -12.79 11.24 12.72
CA GLN A 172 -13.91 10.29 12.83
C GLN A 172 -15.11 10.67 11.98
N LYS A 173 -15.43 11.99 11.89
CA LYS A 173 -16.50 12.51 11.02
C LYS A 173 -16.29 12.14 9.53
N THR A 174 -15.04 12.03 9.09
CA THR A 174 -14.70 11.60 7.73
C THR A 174 -15.07 10.14 7.51
N LEU A 175 -14.69 9.26 8.43
CA LEU A 175 -15.08 7.85 8.38
C LEU A 175 -16.60 7.69 8.43
N ALA A 176 -17.28 8.41 9.34
CA ALA A 176 -18.74 8.41 9.43
C ALA A 176 -19.43 8.79 8.11
N ALA A 177 -18.84 9.70 7.33
CA ALA A 177 -19.39 10.10 6.03
C ALA A 177 -19.16 9.04 4.92
N LEU A 178 -18.03 8.31 4.96
CA LEU A 178 -17.66 7.34 3.93
C LEU A 178 -18.28 5.95 4.17
N LEU A 179 -18.29 5.46 5.41
CA LEU A 179 -18.71 4.10 5.77
C LEU A 179 -20.09 3.68 5.25
N PRO A 180 -21.12 4.55 5.16
CA PRO A 180 -22.42 4.18 4.57
C PRO A 180 -22.36 3.71 3.10
N TYR A 181 -21.26 4.02 2.41
CA TYR A 181 -21.06 3.72 0.98
C TYR A 181 -19.93 2.70 0.75
N VAL A 182 -19.47 2.03 1.79
CA VAL A 182 -18.38 1.05 1.75
C VAL A 182 -18.96 -0.34 2.05
N ASP A 183 -18.79 -1.31 1.14
CA ASP A 183 -19.18 -2.71 1.38
C ASP A 183 -18.15 -3.42 2.25
N VAL A 184 -16.85 -3.19 1.98
CA VAL A 184 -15.74 -3.85 2.66
C VAL A 184 -14.80 -2.80 3.26
N LEU A 185 -14.63 -2.84 4.57
CA LEU A 185 -13.63 -2.02 5.26
C LEU A 185 -12.39 -2.86 5.54
N LEU A 186 -11.26 -2.50 4.93
CA LEU A 186 -9.93 -3.02 5.23
C LEU A 186 -9.27 -2.02 6.17
N TYR A 187 -8.99 -2.44 7.40
CA TYR A 187 -8.52 -1.55 8.44
C TYR A 187 -7.19 -2.00 9.01
N ASP A 188 -6.18 -1.15 8.93
CA ASP A 188 -4.83 -1.46 9.37
C ASP A 188 -4.63 -1.24 10.86
N LEU A 189 -4.29 -2.30 11.60
CA LEU A 189 -3.70 -2.24 12.94
C LEU A 189 -2.25 -2.75 12.85
N LYS A 190 -1.29 -1.81 12.89
CA LYS A 190 0.11 -2.10 12.55
C LYS A 190 0.94 -2.49 13.77
N GLU A 191 0.80 -1.73 14.85
CA GLU A 191 1.50 -1.92 16.11
C GLU A 191 0.59 -1.45 17.25
N ILE A 192 0.52 -2.25 18.31
CA ILE A 192 -0.36 -1.95 19.46
C ILE A 192 0.29 -1.01 20.46
N ASP A 193 1.61 -1.06 20.61
CA ASP A 193 2.36 -0.17 21.49
C ASP A 193 2.47 1.23 20.84
N PRO A 194 1.98 2.30 21.51
CA PRO A 194 1.92 3.64 20.92
C PRO A 194 3.29 4.23 20.61
N GLU A 195 4.32 3.97 21.42
CA GLU A 195 5.67 4.48 21.22
C GLU A 195 6.37 3.77 20.06
N LYS A 196 6.19 2.45 19.95
CA LYS A 196 6.68 1.68 18.81
C LYS A 196 5.95 2.11 17.53
N HIS A 197 4.63 2.26 17.59
CA HIS A 197 3.84 2.75 16.46
C HIS A 197 4.37 4.10 15.98
N LYS A 198 4.56 5.05 16.88
CA LYS A 198 5.10 6.38 16.57
C LYS A 198 6.50 6.30 15.96
N ARG A 199 7.37 5.47 16.54
CA ARG A 199 8.73 5.26 16.02
C ARG A 199 8.74 4.75 14.59
N PHE A 200 7.83 3.84 14.26
CA PHE A 200 7.81 3.17 12.96
C PHE A 200 6.96 3.89 11.90
N THR A 201 5.97 4.67 12.31
CA THR A 201 5.01 5.27 11.37
C THR A 201 4.96 6.79 11.41
N GLY A 202 5.61 7.41 12.39
CA GLY A 202 5.63 8.87 12.57
C GLY A 202 4.49 9.42 13.42
N ALA A 203 3.49 8.61 13.81
CA ALA A 203 2.39 9.01 14.69
C ALA A 203 2.07 7.90 15.70
N ASP A 204 1.49 8.26 16.86
CA ASP A 204 0.92 7.28 17.77
C ASP A 204 -0.33 6.61 17.18
N ASN A 205 -0.86 5.59 17.87
CA ASN A 205 -1.99 4.81 17.40
C ASN A 205 -3.33 5.16 18.10
N ALA A 206 -3.38 6.14 19.00
CA ALA A 206 -4.58 6.42 19.80
C ALA A 206 -5.81 6.65 18.92
N LYS A 207 -5.70 7.58 17.95
CA LYS A 207 -6.79 7.86 16.99
C LYS A 207 -7.15 6.65 16.12
N ILE A 208 -6.16 5.85 15.75
CA ILE A 208 -6.38 4.64 14.94
C ILE A 208 -7.22 3.63 15.74
N LEU A 209 -6.89 3.41 17.01
CA LEU A 209 -7.63 2.51 17.88
C LEU A 209 -9.05 3.02 18.18
N GLU A 210 -9.21 4.32 18.46
CA GLU A 210 -10.53 4.96 18.63
C GLU A 210 -11.41 4.80 17.38
N ASN A 211 -10.84 5.03 16.21
CA ASN A 211 -11.55 4.89 14.94
C ASN A 211 -11.86 3.42 14.60
N ALA A 212 -11.04 2.46 15.02
CA ALA A 212 -11.35 1.04 14.87
C ALA A 212 -12.59 0.66 15.70
N VAL A 213 -12.66 1.13 16.96
CA VAL A 213 -13.83 0.94 17.83
C VAL A 213 -15.06 1.60 17.22
N PHE A 214 -14.93 2.82 16.73
CA PHE A 214 -16.02 3.50 16.04
C PHE A 214 -16.51 2.71 14.82
N ALA A 215 -15.63 2.25 13.96
CA ALA A 215 -15.97 1.48 12.76
C ALA A 215 -16.66 0.15 13.09
N ALA A 216 -16.20 -0.54 14.14
CA ALA A 216 -16.82 -1.77 14.64
C ALA A 216 -18.26 -1.54 15.13
N ARG A 217 -18.48 -0.50 15.93
CA ARG A 217 -19.83 -0.09 16.41
C ARG A 217 -20.71 0.35 15.24
N PHE A 218 -20.16 1.10 14.30
CA PHE A 218 -20.87 1.56 13.12
C PHE A 218 -21.38 0.37 12.30
N LYS A 219 -20.52 -0.62 12.03
CA LYS A 219 -20.91 -1.85 11.31
C LYS A 219 -22.07 -2.59 12.00
N LYS A 220 -22.09 -2.64 13.32
CA LYS A 220 -23.17 -3.32 14.09
C LYS A 220 -24.52 -2.62 14.01
N THR A 221 -24.53 -1.31 13.84
CA THR A 221 -25.73 -0.46 13.90
C THR A 221 -26.23 0.03 12.55
N HIS A 222 -25.47 -0.22 11.48
CA HIS A 222 -25.78 0.23 10.12
C HIS A 222 -25.66 -0.94 9.13
N PRO A 223 -26.34 -0.89 7.98
CA PRO A 223 -26.29 -1.95 6.97
C PRO A 223 -24.94 -2.04 6.24
N TYR A 224 -24.07 -1.05 6.45
CA TYR A 224 -22.73 -0.95 5.84
C TYR A 224 -21.74 -0.37 6.86
N PRO A 225 -20.46 -0.74 6.79
CA PRO A 225 -19.90 -1.77 5.89
C PRO A 225 -20.42 -3.16 6.25
N LYS A 226 -20.56 -4.03 5.21
CA LYS A 226 -20.97 -5.42 5.42
C LYS A 226 -19.86 -6.25 6.05
N THR A 227 -18.63 -5.91 5.69
CA THR A 227 -17.43 -6.67 6.07
C THR A 227 -16.37 -5.74 6.65
N LEU A 228 -15.79 -6.15 7.77
CA LEU A 228 -14.62 -5.51 8.42
C LEU A 228 -13.48 -6.51 8.51
N TRP A 229 -12.39 -6.24 7.80
CA TRP A 229 -11.14 -6.98 7.93
C TRP A 229 -10.11 -6.13 8.65
N ILE A 230 -9.47 -6.69 9.66
CA ILE A 230 -8.26 -6.10 10.24
C ILE A 230 -7.06 -6.64 9.47
N ARG A 231 -6.12 -5.75 9.14
CA ARG A 231 -4.86 -6.10 8.46
C ARG A 231 -3.69 -5.67 9.32
N THR A 232 -2.75 -6.59 9.52
CA THR A 232 -1.54 -6.33 10.32
C THR A 232 -0.31 -6.69 9.51
N PRO A 233 0.53 -5.72 9.12
CA PRO A 233 1.78 -5.99 8.44
C PRO A 233 2.77 -6.64 9.41
N VAL A 234 3.36 -7.76 9.01
CA VAL A 234 4.39 -8.49 9.75
C VAL A 234 5.75 -8.11 9.17
N ILE A 235 6.42 -7.14 9.80
CA ILE A 235 7.64 -6.51 9.31
C ILE A 235 8.84 -6.95 10.16
N PRO A 236 9.90 -7.52 9.54
CA PRO A 236 11.07 -8.02 10.27
C PRO A 236 11.71 -6.98 11.18
N GLY A 237 11.83 -7.30 12.46
CA GLY A 237 12.43 -6.42 13.47
C GLY A 237 11.59 -5.19 13.84
N ALA A 238 10.32 -5.15 13.44
CA ALA A 238 9.40 -4.07 13.77
C ALA A 238 8.11 -4.61 14.38
N THR A 239 7.21 -5.17 13.58
CA THR A 239 5.87 -5.60 14.00
C THR A 239 5.73 -7.13 14.09
N ASP A 240 6.78 -7.89 13.78
CA ASP A 240 6.84 -9.35 13.72
C ASP A 240 6.99 -10.03 15.10
N THR A 241 6.55 -9.36 16.17
CA THR A 241 6.68 -9.88 17.53
C THR A 241 5.41 -10.54 18.05
N PRO A 242 5.50 -11.66 18.81
CA PRO A 242 4.34 -12.28 19.44
C PRO A 242 3.55 -11.30 20.36
N GLU A 243 4.26 -10.38 21.03
CA GLU A 243 3.67 -9.39 21.93
C GLU A 243 2.75 -8.42 21.19
N ASN A 244 3.19 -7.92 20.01
CA ASN A 244 2.37 -7.06 19.15
C ASN A 244 1.13 -7.82 18.68
N ILE A 245 1.30 -9.01 18.12
CA ILE A 245 0.18 -9.82 17.61
C ILE A 245 -0.79 -10.18 18.74
N ALA A 246 -0.30 -10.63 19.90
CA ALA A 246 -1.16 -10.92 21.04
C ALA A 246 -1.88 -9.66 21.55
N GLY A 247 -1.22 -8.50 21.54
CA GLY A 247 -1.80 -7.22 21.93
C GLY A 247 -2.92 -6.77 21.00
N ILE A 248 -2.70 -6.84 19.68
CA ILE A 248 -3.74 -6.56 18.68
C ILE A 248 -4.91 -7.55 18.82
N GLY A 249 -4.64 -8.84 19.04
CA GLY A 249 -5.69 -9.85 19.24
C GLY A 249 -6.54 -9.58 20.47
N ARG A 250 -5.93 -9.19 21.59
CA ARG A 250 -6.69 -8.77 22.79
C ARG A 250 -7.54 -7.54 22.49
N PHE A 251 -7.00 -6.54 21.80
CA PHE A 251 -7.76 -5.35 21.41
C PHE A 251 -8.96 -5.70 20.52
N ILE A 252 -8.80 -6.59 19.54
CA ILE A 252 -9.90 -7.08 18.70
C ILE A 252 -10.99 -7.73 19.55
N ARG A 253 -10.61 -8.66 20.44
CA ARG A 253 -11.54 -9.38 21.29
C ARG A 253 -12.30 -8.45 22.27
N GLU A 254 -11.59 -7.52 22.90
CA GLU A 254 -12.11 -6.72 24.01
C GLU A 254 -12.84 -5.45 23.56
N HIS A 255 -12.47 -4.89 22.40
CA HIS A 255 -12.98 -3.58 21.97
C HIS A 255 -13.74 -3.60 20.65
N LEU A 256 -13.55 -4.61 19.79
CA LEU A 256 -14.26 -4.68 18.51
C LEU A 256 -15.45 -5.66 18.54
N GLU A 257 -15.67 -6.36 19.68
CA GLU A 257 -16.89 -7.06 20.05
C GLU A 257 -17.48 -7.97 18.95
N GLY A 258 -16.69 -8.77 18.30
CA GLY A 258 -17.15 -9.70 17.24
C GLY A 258 -17.52 -9.02 15.91
N ALA A 259 -17.23 -7.73 15.71
CA ALA A 259 -17.48 -7.03 14.46
C ALA A 259 -16.48 -7.39 13.34
N VAL A 260 -15.34 -8.00 13.69
CA VAL A 260 -14.26 -8.34 12.77
C VAL A 260 -14.53 -9.67 12.10
N ASP A 261 -14.74 -9.67 10.79
CA ASP A 261 -15.00 -10.89 10.01
C ASP A 261 -13.70 -11.64 9.69
N ARG A 262 -12.58 -10.91 9.56
CA ARG A 262 -11.28 -11.49 9.22
C ARG A 262 -10.15 -10.65 9.82
N TRP A 263 -9.13 -11.32 10.35
CA TRP A 263 -7.86 -10.70 10.71
C TRP A 263 -6.73 -11.32 9.88
N GLU A 264 -6.14 -10.51 9.04
CA GLU A 264 -5.10 -10.92 8.10
C GLU A 264 -3.72 -10.41 8.53
N LEU A 265 -2.79 -11.32 8.71
CA LEU A 265 -1.38 -11.02 8.89
C LEU A 265 -0.70 -10.95 7.52
N CYS A 266 -0.21 -9.77 7.14
CA CYS A 266 0.37 -9.53 5.83
C CYS A 266 1.90 -9.66 5.90
N ALA A 267 2.47 -10.68 5.26
CA ALA A 267 3.91 -10.91 5.27
C ALA A 267 4.66 -9.81 4.51
N PHE A 268 5.79 -9.37 5.09
CA PHE A 268 6.68 -8.40 4.46
C PHE A 268 7.25 -8.91 3.14
N ASN A 269 7.30 -8.03 2.14
CA ASN A 269 8.05 -8.23 0.91
C ASN A 269 8.86 -6.97 0.56
N HIS A 270 9.79 -7.09 -0.38
CA HIS A 270 10.68 -6.00 -0.78
C HIS A 270 10.49 -5.53 -2.23
N LEU A 271 9.32 -5.78 -2.82
CA LEU A 271 8.99 -5.43 -4.21
C LEU A 271 9.00 -3.91 -4.47
N CYS A 272 8.83 -3.11 -3.41
CA CYS A 272 8.85 -1.64 -3.52
C CYS A 272 10.26 -1.02 -3.57
N ARG A 273 11.34 -1.81 -3.45
CA ARG A 273 12.74 -1.31 -3.41
C ARG A 273 13.04 -0.33 -4.54
N ASP A 274 12.56 -0.63 -5.73
CA ASP A 274 12.82 0.18 -6.92
C ASP A 274 12.08 1.53 -6.91
N LYS A 275 10.92 1.60 -6.25
CA LYS A 275 10.17 2.84 -6.04
C LYS A 275 10.98 3.84 -5.20
N TYR A 276 11.63 3.37 -4.12
CA TYR A 276 12.51 4.21 -3.30
C TYR A 276 13.69 4.75 -4.10
N LYS A 277 14.35 3.91 -4.92
CA LYS A 277 15.46 4.35 -5.79
C LYS A 277 15.00 5.44 -6.75
N ARG A 278 13.87 5.25 -7.44
CA ARG A 278 13.32 6.23 -8.40
C ARG A 278 12.95 7.55 -7.73
N LEU A 279 12.55 7.51 -6.46
CA LEU A 279 12.26 8.70 -5.67
C LEU A 279 13.52 9.34 -5.06
N GLY A 280 14.69 8.70 -5.16
CA GLY A 280 15.92 9.15 -4.47
C GLY A 280 15.83 9.04 -2.95
N LEU A 281 15.07 8.08 -2.45
CA LEU A 281 14.86 7.85 -1.02
C LEU A 281 15.66 6.65 -0.52
N ASN A 282 16.18 6.77 0.68
CA ASN A 282 16.75 5.63 1.41
C ASN A 282 15.63 4.82 2.05
N TRP A 283 15.60 3.51 1.80
CA TRP A 283 14.63 2.64 2.41
C TRP A 283 15.24 1.89 3.60
N ALA A 284 14.67 2.07 4.79
CA ALA A 284 15.15 1.44 6.02
C ALA A 284 15.18 -0.10 5.95
N PHE A 285 14.32 -0.70 5.12
CA PHE A 285 14.20 -2.15 4.95
C PHE A 285 14.83 -2.66 3.64
N ALA A 286 15.71 -1.89 2.98
CA ALA A 286 16.34 -2.28 1.73
C ALA A 286 17.11 -3.62 1.80
N GLY A 287 17.70 -3.94 2.96
CA GLY A 287 18.40 -5.20 3.24
C GLY A 287 17.56 -6.29 3.89
N ALA A 288 16.31 -5.98 4.29
CA ALA A 288 15.45 -6.95 4.96
C ALA A 288 15.07 -8.10 4.03
N GLN A 289 15.03 -9.32 4.58
CA GLN A 289 14.58 -10.51 3.87
C GLN A 289 13.09 -10.74 4.10
N PRO A 290 12.38 -11.42 3.19
CA PRO A 290 11.03 -11.88 3.44
C PRO A 290 10.94 -12.70 4.72
N VAL A 291 9.80 -12.65 5.39
CA VAL A 291 9.54 -13.38 6.64
C VAL A 291 9.60 -14.89 6.38
N GLU A 292 10.07 -15.66 7.34
CA GLU A 292 10.02 -17.12 7.25
C GLU A 292 8.58 -17.62 7.40
N LYS A 293 8.24 -18.67 6.64
CA LYS A 293 6.93 -19.31 6.72
C LYS A 293 6.61 -19.78 8.13
N SER A 294 7.59 -20.39 8.81
CA SER A 294 7.48 -20.86 10.20
C SER A 294 7.12 -19.74 11.18
N LEU A 295 7.68 -18.55 10.99
CA LEU A 295 7.34 -17.38 11.81
C LEU A 295 5.89 -16.93 11.54
N MET A 296 5.46 -16.84 10.28
CA MET A 296 4.08 -16.49 9.96
C MET A 296 3.08 -17.48 10.55
N GLU A 297 3.36 -18.78 10.48
CA GLU A 297 2.54 -19.83 11.08
C GLU A 297 2.50 -19.73 12.62
N SER A 298 3.64 -19.40 13.24
CA SER A 298 3.71 -19.16 14.70
C SER A 298 2.89 -17.96 15.13
N LEU A 299 3.05 -16.82 14.43
CA LEU A 299 2.30 -15.59 14.71
C LEU A 299 0.79 -15.78 14.45
N ALA A 300 0.41 -16.54 13.43
CA ALA A 300 -0.99 -16.90 13.20
C ALA A 300 -1.59 -17.74 14.34
N LYS A 301 -0.81 -18.63 14.97
CA LYS A 301 -1.24 -19.37 16.18
C LYS A 301 -1.44 -18.42 17.36
N VAL A 302 -0.52 -17.46 17.57
CA VAL A 302 -0.66 -16.43 18.60
C VAL A 302 -1.91 -15.60 18.37
N ALA A 303 -2.15 -15.15 17.12
CA ALA A 303 -3.32 -14.39 16.76
C ALA A 303 -4.62 -15.15 17.03
N LYS A 304 -4.71 -16.43 16.63
CA LYS A 304 -5.88 -17.29 16.92
C LYS A 304 -6.11 -17.49 18.41
N GLY A 305 -5.06 -17.64 19.21
CA GLY A 305 -5.18 -17.74 20.66
C GLY A 305 -5.66 -16.45 21.32
N ALA A 306 -5.27 -15.28 20.80
CA ALA A 306 -5.63 -13.97 21.34
C ALA A 306 -7.03 -13.50 20.91
N ALA A 307 -7.50 -13.89 19.71
CA ALA A 307 -8.82 -13.55 19.15
C ALA A 307 -9.50 -14.81 18.56
N PRO A 308 -9.94 -15.77 19.41
CA PRO A 308 -10.39 -17.10 18.97
C PRO A 308 -11.64 -17.09 18.10
N GLU A 309 -12.50 -16.10 18.26
CA GLU A 309 -13.75 -15.97 17.49
C GLU A 309 -13.55 -15.30 16.11
N THR A 310 -12.34 -14.77 15.84
CA THR A 310 -12.04 -14.08 14.59
C THR A 310 -11.43 -15.06 13.59
N ASN A 311 -11.85 -14.98 12.32
CA ASN A 311 -11.20 -15.73 11.24
C ASN A 311 -9.80 -15.17 10.97
N VAL A 312 -8.78 -15.81 11.54
CA VAL A 312 -7.37 -15.43 11.37
C VAL A 312 -6.73 -16.18 10.21
N CYS A 313 -6.12 -15.44 9.29
CA CYS A 313 -5.30 -15.96 8.20
C CYS A 313 -4.02 -15.14 8.03
N TRP A 314 -3.14 -15.59 7.14
CA TRP A 314 -2.00 -14.79 6.69
C TRP A 314 -1.84 -14.89 5.17
N SER A 315 -1.21 -13.89 4.57
CA SER A 315 -0.96 -13.77 3.14
C SER A 315 0.43 -13.23 2.85
N GLY A 316 0.81 -13.25 1.59
CA GLY A 316 2.08 -12.74 1.09
C GLY A 316 3.17 -13.81 0.95
N ALA A 317 4.23 -13.44 0.22
CA ALA A 317 5.35 -14.32 -0.05
C ALA A 317 6.24 -14.50 1.19
N THR A 318 6.62 -15.73 1.46
CA THR A 318 7.52 -16.11 2.57
C THR A 318 8.72 -16.88 2.04
N ARG A 319 9.81 -16.89 2.81
CA ARG A 319 10.96 -17.78 2.56
C ARG A 319 10.83 -19.07 3.36
N LEU A 320 11.35 -20.18 2.81
CA LEU A 320 11.56 -21.39 3.59
C LEU A 320 12.75 -21.20 4.54
N ALA A 321 12.69 -21.80 5.72
CA ALA A 321 13.85 -21.87 6.60
C ALA A 321 15.01 -22.49 5.83
N LYS A 322 16.21 -21.91 5.92
CA LYS A 322 17.40 -22.60 5.41
C LYS A 322 17.52 -23.92 6.16
N SER A 323 17.44 -25.03 5.44
CA SER A 323 17.80 -26.34 6.02
C SER A 323 19.20 -26.20 6.57
N ALA A 324 19.37 -26.56 7.85
CA ALA A 324 20.69 -26.65 8.48
C ALA A 324 21.40 -27.90 7.96
N GLU A 325 21.84 -27.86 6.67
CA GLU A 325 22.71 -28.87 6.09
C GLU A 325 23.08 -28.46 4.66
N SER A 326 24.26 -27.89 4.53
CA SER A 326 25.27 -28.24 3.55
C SER A 326 26.57 -27.55 3.99
N LYS A 327 27.24 -28.18 4.98
CA LYS A 327 28.69 -28.07 5.02
C LYS A 327 29.17 -28.78 3.76
N GLU A 328 29.53 -28.03 2.74
CA GLU A 328 30.33 -28.55 1.63
C GLU A 328 31.52 -29.27 2.23
N PRO A 329 31.80 -30.52 1.80
CA PRO A 329 33.01 -31.18 2.22
C PRO A 329 34.21 -30.41 1.68
N ALA A 330 35.13 -30.06 2.57
CA ALA A 330 36.37 -29.38 2.22
C ALA A 330 37.04 -30.09 1.04
N GLU A 331 37.26 -29.43 -0.07
CA GLU A 331 38.05 -29.88 -1.18
C GLU A 331 39.45 -30.33 -0.69
N LYS A 332 39.75 -31.58 -0.88
CA LYS A 332 41.11 -32.11 -0.64
C LYS A 332 42.08 -31.44 -1.59
N PRO A 333 43.27 -30.98 -1.12
CA PRO A 333 44.22 -30.30 -2.00
C PRO A 333 44.73 -31.30 -3.07
N ASN A 334 44.56 -30.90 -4.32
CA ASN A 334 45.00 -31.62 -5.51
C ASN A 334 46.54 -31.71 -5.53
N LYS A 335 47.05 -32.92 -5.29
CA LYS A 335 48.49 -33.21 -5.44
C LYS A 335 48.88 -33.07 -6.90
N ARG A 336 49.64 -32.02 -7.20
CA ARG A 336 50.33 -31.87 -8.49
C ARG A 336 51.21 -33.08 -8.80
N GLN A 337 50.95 -33.76 -9.91
CA GLN A 337 51.88 -34.70 -10.51
C GLN A 337 52.95 -33.91 -11.28
N PRO A 338 54.21 -34.37 -11.28
CA PRO A 338 55.29 -33.69 -11.97
C PRO A 338 55.23 -33.91 -13.47
N ALA A 339 55.56 -32.86 -14.21
CA ALA A 339 55.68 -32.89 -15.66
C ALA A 339 56.85 -33.81 -16.07
N CYS A 340 56.60 -34.75 -16.99
CA CYS A 340 57.62 -35.43 -17.74
C CYS A 340 58.00 -34.58 -18.95
N ALA A 341 59.30 -34.32 -19.07
CA ALA A 341 59.92 -33.77 -20.23
C ALA A 341 59.98 -34.82 -21.38
N GLY A 342 59.85 -34.38 -22.61
CA GLY A 342 59.99 -35.09 -23.83
C GLY A 342 59.71 -34.13 -25.00
#